data_eaf0c6207919df3c1a6dfd72e04f41d5
#
_entry.id   eaf0c6207919df3c1a6dfd72e04f41d5
#
_cell.length_a   1.000
_cell.length_b   1.000
_cell.length_c   1.000
_cell.angle_alpha   90.00
_cell.angle_beta   90.00
_cell.angle_gamma   90.00
#
_symmetry.space_group_name_H-M   'P 1'
#
loop_
_entity.id
_entity.type
_entity.pdbx_description
1 polymer ?
#
loop_
_entity_poly.entity_id
_entity_poly.type
_entity_poly.pdbx_seq_one_letter_code
_entity_poly.pdbx_strand_id
1 'polypeptide(L)'
;MQLTDVMSTTLIAVSPETRVGDAARRMVEADVGAVIVLATGDDLVGVLTERDLLRCVSEGIDPNVPVSDRMTRHVLTAAPSTELAEAMALMVDGHFRHLPVVNNDGKVIGLASMRDLMAYTSLRLRSGHLHDDDLDPAEVIATIHRMRTGAA
;
A
#
# COMPACT_ATOMS: atom_id res chain seq x y z
N MET A 1 -0.15 18.33 3.73
CA MET A 1 0.62 17.10 4.01
C MET A 1 0.61 16.19 2.81
N GLN A 2 1.76 15.59 2.52
CA GLN A 2 2.00 14.83 1.29
C GLN A 2 2.14 13.34 1.59
N LEU A 3 2.05 12.50 0.56
CA LEU A 3 2.19 11.05 0.71
C LEU A 3 3.54 10.64 1.26
N THR A 4 4.61 11.37 0.94
CA THR A 4 5.95 11.13 1.49
C THR A 4 6.00 11.10 3.02
N ASP A 5 5.07 11.79 3.70
CA ASP A 5 5.03 11.92 5.16
C ASP A 5 4.36 10.71 5.85
N VAL A 6 3.59 9.91 5.09
CA VAL A 6 2.74 8.85 5.67
C VAL A 6 2.86 7.51 4.96
N MET A 7 3.41 7.45 3.76
CA MET A 7 3.57 6.21 3.01
C MET A 7 4.53 5.25 3.71
N SER A 8 4.29 3.95 3.56
CA SER A 8 5.28 2.93 3.95
C SER A 8 6.39 2.87 2.91
N THR A 9 7.63 2.96 3.35
CA THR A 9 8.82 2.72 2.51
C THR A 9 9.31 1.28 2.58
N THR A 10 8.78 0.50 3.52
CA THR A 10 9.03 -0.95 3.58
C THR A 10 8.08 -1.64 2.60
N LEU A 11 8.59 -1.97 1.44
CA LEU A 11 7.84 -2.61 0.36
C LEU A 11 8.09 -4.11 0.34
N ILE A 12 7.02 -4.88 0.22
CA ILE A 12 7.10 -6.30 -0.13
C ILE A 12 6.85 -6.41 -1.62
N ALA A 13 7.88 -6.83 -2.35
CA ALA A 13 7.82 -7.01 -3.79
C ALA A 13 7.97 -8.49 -4.17
N VAL A 14 7.29 -8.87 -5.24
CA VAL A 14 7.36 -10.19 -5.86
C VAL A 14 7.50 -10.05 -7.37
N SER A 15 7.99 -11.10 -8.03
CA SER A 15 8.00 -11.12 -9.50
C SER A 15 6.65 -11.60 -10.07
N PRO A 16 6.35 -11.33 -11.34
CA PRO A 16 5.14 -11.83 -12.01
C PRO A 16 4.97 -13.34 -11.95
N GLU A 17 6.09 -14.09 -11.92
CA GLU A 17 6.13 -15.56 -11.91
C GLU A 17 6.01 -16.14 -10.49
N THR A 18 6.08 -15.32 -9.45
CA THR A 18 5.86 -15.77 -8.06
C THR A 18 4.49 -16.43 -7.95
N ARG A 19 4.41 -17.57 -7.26
CA ARG A 19 3.14 -18.26 -7.05
C ARG A 19 2.23 -17.45 -6.13
N VAL A 20 0.94 -17.45 -6.40
CA VAL A 20 -0.06 -16.74 -5.57
C VAL A 20 0.03 -17.17 -4.10
N GLY A 21 0.20 -18.49 -3.84
CA GLY A 21 0.35 -18.99 -2.47
C GLY A 21 1.62 -18.50 -1.77
N ASP A 22 2.72 -18.30 -2.51
CA ASP A 22 3.97 -17.75 -1.94
C ASP A 22 3.83 -16.26 -1.65
N ALA A 23 3.17 -15.51 -2.53
CA ALA A 23 2.86 -14.11 -2.30
C ALA A 23 1.96 -13.94 -1.07
N ALA A 24 0.93 -14.78 -0.93
CA ALA A 24 0.03 -14.76 0.23
C ALA A 24 0.78 -15.01 1.54
N ARG A 25 1.72 -15.97 1.58
CA ARG A 25 2.55 -16.22 2.77
C ARG A 25 3.40 -14.99 3.13
N ARG A 26 4.04 -14.36 2.15
CA ARG A 26 4.83 -13.14 2.38
C ARG A 26 3.97 -11.99 2.92
N MET A 27 2.73 -11.86 2.44
CA MET A 27 1.80 -10.85 2.95
C MET A 27 1.46 -11.10 4.42
N VAL A 28 1.19 -12.34 4.81
CA VAL A 28 0.90 -12.72 6.20
C VAL A 28 2.11 -12.50 7.10
N GLU A 29 3.30 -12.97 6.69
CA GLU A 29 4.55 -12.84 7.45
C GLU A 29 4.95 -11.37 7.68
N ALA A 30 4.67 -10.51 6.70
CA ALA A 30 4.98 -9.08 6.77
C ALA A 30 3.83 -8.22 7.33
N ASP A 31 2.68 -8.81 7.63
CA ASP A 31 1.45 -8.11 8.07
C ASP A 31 1.05 -6.96 7.11
N VAL A 32 1.04 -7.25 5.80
CA VAL A 32 0.68 -6.29 4.76
C VAL A 32 -0.52 -6.76 3.95
N GLY A 33 -1.38 -5.82 3.55
CA GLY A 33 -2.58 -6.09 2.74
C GLY A 33 -2.35 -6.08 1.23
N ALA A 34 -1.12 -5.82 0.77
CA ALA A 34 -0.76 -5.80 -0.65
C ALA A 34 0.73 -6.05 -0.85
N VAL A 35 1.07 -6.65 -2.00
CA VAL A 35 2.45 -6.73 -2.50
C VAL A 35 2.55 -6.06 -3.87
N ILE A 36 3.69 -5.44 -4.10
CA ILE A 36 4.03 -4.83 -5.39
C ILE A 36 4.57 -5.91 -6.31
N VAL A 37 4.13 -5.93 -7.55
CA VAL A 37 4.65 -6.85 -8.56
C VAL A 37 5.59 -6.08 -9.49
N LEU A 38 6.86 -6.44 -9.43
CA LEU A 38 7.93 -5.82 -10.22
C LEU A 38 8.47 -6.80 -11.25
N ALA A 39 8.57 -6.35 -12.49
CA ALA A 39 9.28 -7.07 -13.54
C ALA A 39 10.79 -6.80 -13.46
N THR A 40 11.54 -7.38 -14.38
CA THR A 40 12.99 -7.14 -14.54
C THR A 40 13.24 -5.63 -14.68
N GLY A 41 14.24 -5.11 -13.93
CA GLY A 41 14.56 -3.68 -13.92
C GLY A 41 13.69 -2.86 -12.96
N ASP A 42 12.97 -3.51 -12.04
CA ASP A 42 12.11 -2.89 -11.03
C ASP A 42 10.94 -2.09 -11.61
N ASP A 43 10.45 -2.50 -12.78
CA ASP A 43 9.28 -1.88 -13.39
C ASP A 43 7.99 -2.38 -12.72
N LEU A 44 7.15 -1.46 -12.29
CA LEU A 44 5.84 -1.79 -11.72
C LEU A 44 4.93 -2.37 -12.80
N VAL A 45 4.55 -3.64 -12.65
CA VAL A 45 3.64 -4.33 -13.57
C VAL A 45 2.30 -4.69 -12.97
N GLY A 46 2.18 -4.62 -11.64
CA GLY A 46 0.93 -4.91 -10.96
C GLY A 46 1.00 -4.77 -9.45
N VAL A 47 -0.16 -4.97 -8.83
CA VAL A 47 -0.32 -5.11 -7.37
C VAL A 47 -1.21 -6.31 -7.10
N LEU A 48 -0.84 -7.14 -6.15
CA LEU A 48 -1.69 -8.22 -5.63
C LEU A 48 -2.13 -7.87 -4.21
N THR A 49 -3.42 -7.93 -3.95
CA THR A 49 -4.04 -7.52 -2.69
C THR A 49 -4.75 -8.67 -1.99
N GLU A 50 -5.09 -8.50 -0.70
CA GLU A 50 -5.95 -9.42 0.06
C GLU A 50 -7.27 -9.71 -0.68
N ARG A 51 -7.85 -8.70 -1.36
CA ARG A 51 -9.09 -8.86 -2.13
C ARG A 51 -8.90 -9.81 -3.33
N ASP A 52 -7.75 -9.73 -3.99
CA ASP A 52 -7.43 -10.63 -5.10
C ASP A 52 -7.24 -12.06 -4.61
N LEU A 53 -6.58 -12.24 -3.44
CA LEU A 53 -6.45 -13.54 -2.79
C LEU A 53 -7.80 -14.12 -2.37
N LEU A 54 -8.70 -13.29 -1.84
CA LEU A 54 -10.06 -13.73 -1.51
C LEU A 54 -10.83 -14.20 -2.76
N ARG A 55 -10.66 -13.51 -3.89
CA ARG A 55 -11.23 -13.96 -5.18
C ARG A 55 -10.64 -15.30 -5.61
N CYS A 56 -9.32 -15.48 -5.51
CA CYS A 56 -8.69 -16.77 -5.81
C CYS A 56 -9.32 -17.91 -5.00
N VAL A 57 -9.56 -17.71 -3.71
CA VAL A 57 -10.22 -18.70 -2.85
C VAL A 57 -11.65 -18.95 -3.29
N SER A 58 -12.43 -17.90 -3.57
CA SER A 58 -13.84 -18.03 -3.98
C SER A 58 -14.01 -18.72 -5.33
N GLU A 59 -13.03 -18.60 -6.21
CA GLU A 59 -13.00 -19.22 -7.55
C GLU A 59 -12.33 -20.60 -7.56
N GLY A 60 -11.81 -21.08 -6.43
CA GLY A 60 -11.10 -22.34 -6.33
C GLY A 60 -9.79 -22.39 -7.12
N ILE A 61 -9.09 -21.26 -7.21
CA ILE A 61 -7.85 -21.15 -7.97
C ILE A 61 -6.71 -21.90 -7.29
N ASP A 62 -5.95 -22.66 -8.07
CA ASP A 62 -4.74 -23.33 -7.60
C ASP A 62 -3.73 -22.28 -7.08
N PRO A 63 -3.25 -22.39 -5.82
CA PRO A 63 -2.26 -21.46 -5.27
C PRO A 63 -0.91 -21.47 -6.01
N ASN A 64 -0.67 -22.44 -6.89
CA ASN A 64 0.54 -22.54 -7.70
C ASN A 64 0.51 -21.67 -8.97
N VAL A 65 -0.63 -21.06 -9.32
CA VAL A 65 -0.67 -20.14 -10.47
C VAL A 65 0.21 -18.91 -10.22
N PRO A 66 0.80 -18.33 -11.28
CA PRO A 66 1.64 -17.13 -11.13
C PRO A 66 0.79 -15.90 -10.73
N VAL A 67 1.40 -15.00 -9.98
CA VAL A 67 0.80 -13.73 -9.57
C VAL A 67 0.32 -12.92 -10.77
N SER A 68 1.04 -12.97 -11.89
CA SER A 68 0.66 -12.31 -13.14
C SER A 68 -0.74 -12.64 -13.65
N ASP A 69 -1.29 -13.79 -13.30
CA ASP A 69 -2.63 -14.20 -13.71
C ASP A 69 -3.73 -13.60 -12.83
N ARG A 70 -3.39 -13.08 -11.67
CA ARG A 70 -4.35 -12.64 -10.64
C ARG A 70 -4.14 -11.20 -10.16
N MET A 71 -2.98 -10.61 -10.42
CA MET A 71 -2.68 -9.24 -10.03
C MET A 71 -3.57 -8.23 -10.76
N THR A 72 -3.80 -7.10 -10.12
CA THR A 72 -4.32 -5.91 -10.80
C THR A 72 -3.19 -5.33 -11.65
N ARG A 73 -3.42 -5.25 -12.96
CA ARG A 73 -2.57 -4.54 -13.93
C ARG A 73 -2.98 -3.06 -13.97
N HIS A 74 -2.49 -2.22 -14.78
CA HIS A 74 -2.91 -0.80 -14.92
C HIS A 74 -3.11 -0.11 -13.56
N VAL A 75 -2.09 -0.23 -12.72
CA VAL A 75 -2.11 0.32 -11.37
C VAL A 75 -2.02 1.84 -11.43
N LEU A 76 -2.97 2.54 -10.80
CA LEU A 76 -2.82 3.96 -10.54
C LEU A 76 -1.67 4.17 -9.56
N THR A 77 -0.84 5.17 -9.84
CA THR A 77 0.29 5.57 -9.00
C THR A 77 0.17 7.04 -8.63
N ALA A 78 0.86 7.44 -7.59
CA ALA A 78 0.92 8.83 -7.16
C ALA A 78 2.38 9.30 -7.03
N ALA A 79 2.58 10.62 -7.09
CA ALA A 79 3.86 11.23 -6.76
C ALA A 79 4.03 11.35 -5.24
N PRO A 80 5.27 11.41 -4.72
CA PRO A 80 5.52 11.63 -3.28
C PRO A 80 4.89 12.91 -2.74
N SER A 81 4.78 13.93 -3.61
CA SER A 81 4.19 15.24 -3.29
C SER A 81 2.67 15.30 -3.39
N THR A 82 2.00 14.19 -3.74
CA THR A 82 0.53 14.15 -3.79
C THR A 82 -0.05 14.40 -2.40
N GLU A 83 -1.03 15.31 -2.31
CA GLU A 83 -1.69 15.64 -1.06
C GLU A 83 -2.54 14.46 -0.54
N LEU A 84 -2.62 14.31 0.79
CA LEU A 84 -3.40 13.23 1.41
C LEU A 84 -4.85 13.18 0.96
N ALA A 85 -5.50 14.35 0.91
CA ALA A 85 -6.90 14.44 0.50
C ALA A 85 -7.10 13.97 -0.95
N GLU A 86 -6.19 14.32 -1.83
CA GLU A 86 -6.19 13.86 -3.22
C GLU A 86 -6.00 12.34 -3.31
N ALA A 87 -5.01 11.80 -2.59
CA ALA A 87 -4.77 10.36 -2.54
C ALA A 87 -5.97 9.58 -2.01
N MET A 88 -6.63 10.09 -0.97
CA MET A 88 -7.85 9.49 -0.44
C MET A 88 -8.99 9.52 -1.47
N ALA A 89 -9.18 10.64 -2.16
CA ALA A 89 -10.19 10.76 -3.22
C ALA A 89 -9.92 9.75 -4.35
N LEU A 90 -8.68 9.63 -4.83
CA LEU A 90 -8.28 8.65 -5.84
C LEU A 90 -8.60 7.21 -5.42
N MET A 91 -8.33 6.86 -4.15
CA MET A 91 -8.62 5.52 -3.63
C MET A 91 -10.13 5.25 -3.53
N VAL A 92 -10.92 6.24 -3.10
CA VAL A 92 -12.39 6.13 -2.99
C VAL A 92 -13.01 5.99 -4.37
N ASP A 93 -12.68 6.88 -5.29
CA ASP A 93 -13.25 6.92 -6.66
C ASP A 93 -12.84 5.68 -7.46
N GLY A 94 -11.60 5.23 -7.29
CA GLY A 94 -11.05 4.05 -7.95
C GLY A 94 -11.41 2.72 -7.27
N HIS A 95 -12.08 2.73 -6.12
CA HIS A 95 -12.45 1.53 -5.34
C HIS A 95 -11.25 0.64 -4.97
N PHE A 96 -10.09 1.23 -4.71
CA PHE A 96 -8.89 0.54 -4.23
C PHE A 96 -8.39 1.14 -2.90
N ARG A 97 -7.53 0.42 -2.18
CA ARG A 97 -7.07 0.80 -0.84
C ARG A 97 -5.55 0.90 -0.72
N HIS A 98 -4.83 0.65 -1.81
CA HIS A 98 -3.38 0.68 -1.85
C HIS A 98 -2.95 1.44 -3.09
N LEU A 99 -2.12 2.46 -2.91
CA LEU A 99 -1.67 3.38 -3.95
C LEU A 99 -0.13 3.38 -3.96
N PRO A 100 0.50 2.77 -4.96
CA PRO A 100 1.95 2.84 -5.10
C PRO A 100 2.40 4.28 -5.37
N VAL A 101 3.47 4.66 -4.71
CA VAL A 101 4.10 5.98 -4.87
C VAL A 101 5.36 5.81 -5.68
N VAL A 102 5.47 6.55 -6.77
CA VAL A 102 6.59 6.45 -7.71
C VAL A 102 7.36 7.76 -7.76
N ASN A 103 8.68 7.65 -7.94
CA ASN A 103 9.53 8.81 -8.17
C ASN A 103 9.47 9.26 -9.64
N ASN A 104 10.26 10.29 -9.97
CA ASN A 104 10.31 10.86 -11.34
C ASN A 104 10.85 9.86 -12.38
N ASP A 105 11.57 8.83 -11.97
CA ASP A 105 12.08 7.77 -12.85
C ASP A 105 11.06 6.63 -13.03
N GLY A 106 9.88 6.75 -12.45
CA GLY A 106 8.83 5.74 -12.48
C GLY A 106 9.06 4.54 -11.54
N LYS A 107 10.05 4.62 -10.65
CA LYS A 107 10.33 3.55 -9.69
C LYS A 107 9.47 3.70 -8.45
N VAL A 108 8.95 2.57 -7.94
CA VAL A 108 8.15 2.54 -6.71
C VAL A 108 9.05 2.80 -5.51
N ILE A 109 8.75 3.86 -4.77
CA ILE A 109 9.50 4.29 -3.58
C ILE A 109 8.70 4.15 -2.29
N GLY A 110 7.40 3.89 -2.39
CA GLY A 110 6.51 3.74 -1.25
C GLY A 110 5.17 3.13 -1.65
N LEU A 111 4.40 2.77 -0.64
CA LEU A 111 3.02 2.31 -0.77
C LEU A 111 2.17 3.05 0.27
N ALA A 112 1.18 3.81 -0.19
CA ALA A 112 0.18 4.40 0.67
C ALA A 112 -1.02 3.46 0.79
N SER A 113 -1.50 3.23 2.01
CA SER A 113 -2.74 2.49 2.23
C SER A 113 -3.82 3.42 2.81
N MET A 114 -5.08 3.15 2.48
CA MET A 114 -6.22 3.87 3.07
C MET A 114 -6.19 3.81 4.61
N ARG A 115 -5.74 2.69 5.18
CA ARG A 115 -5.59 2.51 6.63
C ARG A 115 -4.62 3.52 7.23
N ASP A 116 -3.45 3.73 6.58
CA ASP A 116 -2.43 4.66 7.06
C ASP A 116 -2.92 6.11 6.97
N LEU A 117 -3.59 6.46 5.86
CA LEU A 117 -4.16 7.78 5.68
C LEU A 117 -5.26 8.07 6.72
N MET A 118 -6.11 7.09 7.00
CA MET A 118 -7.14 7.22 8.05
C MET A 118 -6.54 7.29 9.45
N ALA A 119 -5.51 6.48 9.74
CA ALA A 119 -4.81 6.52 11.03
C ALA A 119 -4.22 7.91 11.28
N TYR A 120 -3.55 8.47 10.29
CA TYR A 120 -3.01 9.82 10.34
C TYR A 120 -4.12 10.87 10.57
N THR A 121 -5.19 10.82 9.79
CA THR A 121 -6.32 11.75 9.92
C THR A 121 -6.95 11.67 11.32
N SER A 122 -7.11 10.45 11.86
CA SER A 122 -7.62 10.24 13.22
C SER A 122 -6.70 10.82 14.28
N LEU A 123 -5.39 10.70 14.11
CA LEU A 123 -4.41 11.28 15.03
C LEU A 123 -4.54 12.81 15.07
N ARG A 124 -4.62 13.44 13.91
CA ARG A 124 -4.81 14.90 13.81
C ARG A 124 -6.09 15.38 14.49
N LEU A 125 -7.20 14.71 14.25
CA LEU A 125 -8.47 15.05 14.88
C LEU A 125 -8.42 14.93 16.42
N ARG A 126 -7.72 13.93 16.94
CA ARG A 126 -7.58 13.70 18.39
C ARG A 126 -6.66 14.69 19.08
N SER A 127 -5.60 15.13 18.40
CA SER A 127 -4.64 16.11 18.96
C SER A 127 -5.15 17.55 18.93
N GLY A 128 -6.26 17.80 18.25
CA GLY A 128 -6.79 19.17 18.06
C GLY A 128 -5.97 20.04 17.14
N HIS A 129 -4.92 19.50 16.52
CA HIS A 129 -4.07 20.20 15.60
C HIS A 129 -4.69 20.21 14.19
N LEU A 130 -5.27 21.35 13.84
CA LEU A 130 -5.88 21.55 12.52
C LEU A 130 -4.89 22.08 11.47
N HIS A 131 -3.66 22.42 11.87
CA HIS A 131 -2.60 22.90 10.98
C HIS A 131 -1.49 21.85 10.81
N ASP A 132 -0.93 21.79 9.59
CA ASP A 132 0.06 20.76 9.18
C ASP A 132 1.40 20.84 9.93
N ASP A 133 1.75 22.01 10.47
CA ASP A 133 3.07 22.28 11.04
C ASP A 133 3.27 21.77 12.48
N ASP A 134 2.21 21.24 13.12
CA ASP A 134 2.21 20.93 14.55
C ASP A 134 2.41 19.44 14.88
N LEU A 135 2.48 18.56 13.90
CA LEU A 135 2.69 17.11 14.12
C LEU A 135 4.09 16.70 13.68
N ASP A 136 4.85 16.12 14.61
CA ASP A 136 6.12 15.48 14.27
C ASP A 136 5.88 14.27 13.35
N PRO A 137 6.42 14.25 12.11
CA PRO A 137 6.30 13.12 11.22
C PRO A 137 6.74 11.78 11.83
N ALA A 138 7.76 11.80 12.70
CA ALA A 138 8.24 10.61 13.38
C ALA A 138 7.19 10.04 14.36
N GLU A 139 6.45 10.91 15.06
CA GLU A 139 5.37 10.49 15.96
C GLU A 139 4.19 9.91 15.19
N VAL A 140 3.87 10.48 14.02
CA VAL A 140 2.84 9.96 13.12
C VAL A 140 3.21 8.55 12.64
N ILE A 141 4.43 8.37 12.14
CA ILE A 141 4.91 7.07 11.66
C ILE A 141 4.92 6.04 12.79
N ALA A 142 5.40 6.41 13.97
CA ALA A 142 5.42 5.53 15.14
C ALA A 142 3.99 5.12 15.56
N THR A 143 3.02 6.03 15.47
CA THR A 143 1.62 5.77 15.81
C THR A 143 0.96 4.85 14.77
N ILE A 144 1.20 5.09 13.48
CA ILE A 144 0.73 4.20 12.41
C ILE A 144 1.32 2.80 12.59
N HIS A 145 2.61 2.71 12.92
CA HIS A 145 3.26 1.43 13.18
C HIS A 145 2.66 0.68 14.37
N ARG A 146 2.43 1.36 15.50
CA ARG A 146 1.73 0.76 16.66
C ARG A 146 0.33 0.26 16.31
N MET A 147 -0.43 1.02 15.53
CA MET A 147 -1.78 0.60 15.08
C MET A 147 -1.74 -0.63 14.17
N ARG A 148 -0.68 -0.82 13.39
CA ARG A 148 -0.49 -2.01 12.55
C ARG A 148 -0.15 -3.25 13.35
N THR A 149 0.73 -3.12 14.33
CA THR A 149 1.29 -4.26 15.08
C THR A 149 0.47 -4.63 16.31
N GLY A 150 -0.58 -3.87 16.66
CA GLY A 150 -1.37 -4.09 17.87
C GLY A 150 -0.56 -3.92 19.16
N ALA A 151 0.62 -3.34 19.10
CA ALA A 151 1.43 -3.04 20.28
C ALA A 151 0.79 -1.88 21.04
N ALA A 152 0.36 -2.17 22.28
CA ALA A 152 -0.19 -1.20 23.21
C ALA A 152 0.92 -0.27 23.75
#